data_2e447b3a752735c0aca2d1d50904002a
#
_entry.id   2e447b3a752735c0aca2d1d50904002a
#
_cell.length_a   1.000
_cell.length_b   1.000
_cell.length_c   1.000
_cell.angle_alpha   90.00
_cell.angle_beta   90.00
_cell.angle_gamma   90.00
#
_symmetry.space_group_name_H-M   'P 1'
#
loop_
_entity.id
_entity.type
_entity.pdbx_description
1 polymer ?
#
loop_
_entity_poly.entity_id
_entity_poly.type
_entity_poly.pdbx_seq_one_letter_code
_entity_poly.pdbx_strand_id
1 'polypeptide(L)'
;MADEAGAAQLVRFPAPEGELFAFRSALSFHAASERASERTIAAGPWAIDAYVEDPADTRFIQSFKTFAAQESFSETQILGRRYRFEDLLSTFLLKLRGYAGDGMAELPARVIVGRPVIFAGGSPNEALALQRYETAFARMGFDDIRYAYEPVGAAFFFARRLDHDATVLVGDFGGGTSDFSIIRFER
;
A
#
# COMPACT_ATOMS: atom_id res chain seq x y z
N MET A 1 -12.82 5.67 -2.23
CA MET A 1 -13.74 5.22 -1.16
C MET A 1 -15.09 4.92 -1.77
N ALA A 2 -15.88 4.03 -1.18
CA ALA A 2 -17.25 3.77 -1.63
C ALA A 2 -18.22 4.34 -0.59
N ASP A 3 -19.33 4.93 -1.05
CA ASP A 3 -20.43 5.39 -0.22
C ASP A 3 -21.45 4.25 0.07
N GLU A 4 -22.47 4.54 0.86
CA GLU A 4 -23.54 3.57 1.20
C GLU A 4 -24.37 3.16 -0.03
N ALA A 5 -24.39 3.97 -1.09
CA ALA A 5 -25.06 3.66 -2.35
C ALA A 5 -24.19 2.82 -3.30
N GLY A 6 -22.95 2.52 -2.90
CA GLY A 6 -22.00 1.73 -3.70
C GLY A 6 -21.28 2.51 -4.80
N ALA A 7 -21.39 3.84 -4.82
CA ALA A 7 -20.62 4.66 -5.73
C ALA A 7 -19.16 4.74 -5.22
N ALA A 8 -18.22 4.30 -6.06
CA ALA A 8 -16.80 4.34 -5.74
C ALA A 8 -16.15 5.61 -6.28
N GLN A 9 -15.38 6.29 -5.43
CA GLN A 9 -14.58 7.46 -5.81
C GLN A 9 -13.11 7.17 -5.59
N LEU A 10 -12.26 7.61 -6.54
CA LEU A 10 -10.81 7.58 -6.36
C LEU A 10 -10.40 8.64 -5.33
N VAL A 11 -9.49 8.27 -4.44
CA VAL A 11 -8.82 9.24 -3.57
C VAL A 11 -7.88 10.09 -4.44
N ARG A 12 -7.90 11.39 -4.20
CA ARG A 12 -7.07 12.36 -4.89
C ARG A 12 -6.00 12.89 -3.95
N PHE A 13 -4.82 13.09 -4.47
CA PHE A 13 -3.69 13.62 -3.73
C PHE A 13 -3.26 14.94 -4.36
N PRO A 14 -3.53 16.09 -3.69
CA PRO A 14 -3.09 17.38 -4.19
C PRO A 14 -1.56 17.43 -4.29
N ALA A 15 -1.04 17.83 -5.45
CA ALA A 15 0.37 18.01 -5.71
C ALA A 15 0.61 19.34 -6.43
N PRO A 16 1.84 19.90 -6.41
CA PRO A 16 2.12 21.20 -7.04
C PRO A 16 1.76 21.28 -8.53
N GLU A 17 1.88 20.17 -9.25
CA GLU A 17 1.61 20.06 -10.68
C GLU A 17 0.19 19.59 -11.01
N GLY A 18 -0.69 19.45 -10.00
CA GLY A 18 -2.07 19.00 -10.17
C GLY A 18 -2.46 17.88 -9.20
N GLU A 19 -3.47 17.11 -9.57
CA GLU A 19 -3.96 16.00 -8.74
C GLU A 19 -3.36 14.66 -9.17
N LEU A 20 -2.93 13.87 -8.20
CA LEU A 20 -2.47 12.49 -8.41
C LEU A 20 -3.56 11.50 -7.99
N PHE A 21 -3.70 10.41 -8.74
CA PHE A 21 -4.66 9.33 -8.48
C PHE A 21 -3.97 8.01 -8.11
N ALA A 22 -2.64 8.01 -8.08
CA ALA A 22 -1.81 6.86 -7.72
C ALA A 22 -0.83 7.26 -6.62
N PHE A 23 -0.64 6.36 -5.67
CA PHE A 23 0.27 6.56 -4.54
C PHE A 23 1.24 5.38 -4.47
N ARG A 24 2.47 5.58 -4.89
CA ARG A 24 3.49 4.52 -4.93
C ARG A 24 3.87 4.05 -3.52
N SER A 25 4.12 2.75 -3.37
CA SER A 25 4.56 2.15 -2.11
C SER A 25 6.04 2.45 -1.85
N ALA A 26 6.31 3.72 -1.52
CA ALA A 26 7.64 4.23 -1.20
C ALA A 26 7.60 5.05 0.08
N LEU A 27 8.68 4.99 0.85
CA LEU A 27 8.96 5.79 2.04
C LEU A 27 10.36 6.39 1.93
N SER A 28 10.51 7.62 2.37
CA SER A 28 11.80 8.24 2.58
C SER A 28 11.92 8.75 4.01
N PHE A 29 13.11 8.60 4.59
CA PHE A 29 13.47 9.04 5.92
C PHE A 29 14.71 9.92 5.80
N HIS A 30 14.56 11.17 6.12
CA HIS A 30 15.64 12.15 6.11
C HIS A 30 15.94 12.63 7.52
N ALA A 31 17.21 12.74 7.88
CA ALA A 31 17.65 13.33 9.15
C ALA A 31 17.61 14.85 9.02
N ALA A 32 16.61 15.50 9.58
CA ALA A 32 16.37 16.94 9.40
C ALA A 32 17.40 17.86 10.04
N SER A 33 18.33 17.37 10.88
CA SER A 33 19.41 18.15 11.51
C SER A 33 20.39 17.24 12.26
N GLU A 34 21.46 17.79 12.80
CA GLU A 34 22.44 17.14 13.71
C GLU A 34 21.79 16.51 14.97
N ARG A 35 20.53 16.81 15.25
CA ARG A 35 19.73 16.15 16.29
C ARG A 35 18.93 15.02 15.68
N ALA A 36 19.37 13.79 15.90
CA ALA A 36 18.71 12.55 15.46
C ALA A 36 17.23 12.39 15.90
N SER A 37 16.68 13.33 16.66
CA SER A 37 15.28 13.36 17.11
C SER A 37 14.31 13.95 16.08
N GLU A 38 14.79 14.81 15.18
CA GLU A 38 13.96 15.44 14.15
C GLU A 38 14.17 14.73 12.82
N ARG A 39 13.15 13.96 12.42
CA ARG A 39 13.15 13.21 11.15
C ARG A 39 11.99 13.65 10.31
N THR A 40 12.27 13.95 9.06
CA THR A 40 11.24 14.12 8.06
C THR A 40 10.96 12.78 7.39
N ILE A 41 9.69 12.36 7.38
CA ILE A 41 9.26 11.15 6.69
C ILE A 41 8.29 11.58 5.60
N ALA A 42 8.58 11.18 4.37
CA ALA A 42 7.67 11.32 3.25
C ALA A 42 7.25 9.95 2.71
N ALA A 43 6.15 9.91 1.96
CA ALA A 43 5.63 8.70 1.36
C ALA A 43 5.12 8.95 -0.06
N GLY A 44 4.97 7.88 -0.84
CA GLY A 44 4.47 7.97 -2.20
C GLY A 44 5.37 8.75 -3.14
N PRO A 45 4.81 9.60 -4.00
CA PRO A 45 5.57 10.47 -4.90
C PRO A 45 6.55 11.38 -4.15
N TRP A 46 6.12 11.98 -3.04
CA TRP A 46 6.95 12.88 -2.21
C TRP A 46 8.17 12.19 -1.59
N ALA A 47 8.09 10.86 -1.37
CA ALA A 47 9.26 10.10 -0.93
C ALA A 47 10.30 9.98 -2.04
N ILE A 48 9.86 9.90 -3.28
CA ILE A 48 10.74 9.86 -4.47
C ILE A 48 11.40 11.21 -4.65
N ASP A 49 10.62 12.30 -4.59
CA ASP A 49 11.12 13.67 -4.74
C ASP A 49 12.17 13.98 -3.67
N ALA A 50 11.89 13.69 -2.41
CA ALA A 50 12.83 13.88 -1.31
C ALA A 50 14.13 13.07 -1.49
N TYR A 51 14.04 11.86 -2.02
CA TYR A 51 15.22 11.05 -2.31
C TYR A 51 16.02 11.58 -3.50
N VAL A 52 15.37 12.08 -4.53
CA VAL A 52 16.04 12.66 -5.71
C VAL A 52 16.72 13.98 -5.35
N GLU A 53 16.11 14.77 -4.46
CA GLU A 53 16.66 16.05 -3.99
C GLU A 53 17.90 15.86 -3.11
N ASP A 54 17.89 14.89 -2.21
CA ASP A 54 19.02 14.60 -1.32
C ASP A 54 19.21 13.09 -1.11
N PRO A 55 19.85 12.39 -2.06
CA PRO A 55 20.04 10.94 -1.97
C PRO A 55 21.08 10.52 -0.92
N ALA A 56 21.98 11.44 -0.50
CA ALA A 56 23.04 11.12 0.43
C ALA A 56 22.52 10.98 1.87
N ASP A 57 21.62 11.87 2.28
CA ASP A 57 21.10 11.92 3.65
C ASP A 57 19.69 11.35 3.77
N THR A 58 19.15 10.76 2.69
CA THR A 58 17.82 10.16 2.64
C THR A 58 17.87 8.66 2.57
N ARG A 59 17.34 7.96 3.58
CA ARG A 59 17.09 6.52 3.50
C ARG A 59 15.78 6.27 2.75
N PHE A 60 15.88 5.77 1.52
CA PHE A 60 14.74 5.43 0.66
C PHE A 60 14.40 3.95 0.76
N ILE A 61 13.10 3.62 0.85
CA ILE A 61 12.57 2.26 0.91
C ILE A 61 11.39 2.17 -0.05
N GLN A 62 11.46 1.23 -0.98
CA GLN A 62 10.36 0.93 -1.90
C GLN A 62 10.01 -0.56 -1.86
N SER A 63 8.84 -0.90 -2.37
CA SER A 63 8.39 -2.30 -2.52
C SER A 63 8.45 -3.13 -1.24
N PHE A 64 8.39 -2.48 -0.06
CA PHE A 64 8.49 -3.16 1.24
C PHE A 64 7.35 -4.16 1.48
N LYS A 65 6.27 -4.10 0.72
CA LYS A 65 5.17 -5.07 0.72
C LYS A 65 5.65 -6.51 0.49
N THR A 66 6.74 -6.71 -0.24
CA THR A 66 7.34 -8.02 -0.49
C THR A 66 7.84 -8.72 0.78
N PHE A 67 8.08 -7.98 1.85
CA PHE A 67 8.52 -8.52 3.14
C PHE A 67 7.37 -8.95 4.06
N ALA A 68 6.10 -8.72 3.66
CA ALA A 68 4.94 -8.98 4.51
C ALA A 68 4.91 -10.42 5.05
N ALA A 69 5.14 -11.40 4.17
CA ALA A 69 5.07 -12.83 4.48
C ALA A 69 6.43 -13.48 4.84
N GLN A 70 7.50 -12.68 4.91
CA GLN A 70 8.85 -13.22 5.17
C GLN A 70 9.13 -13.28 6.66
N GLU A 71 9.28 -14.50 7.20
CA GLU A 71 9.65 -14.72 8.61
C GLU A 71 11.05 -14.21 8.94
N SER A 72 11.96 -14.26 7.97
CA SER A 72 13.32 -13.74 8.10
C SER A 72 13.40 -12.22 8.27
N PHE A 73 12.35 -11.50 7.86
CA PHE A 73 12.26 -10.07 8.09
C PHE A 73 11.57 -9.80 9.44
N SER A 74 12.36 -9.60 10.48
CA SER A 74 11.86 -9.20 11.79
C SER A 74 11.75 -7.68 11.94
N GLU A 75 12.83 -6.96 11.63
CA GLU A 75 12.92 -5.51 11.73
C GLU A 75 14.05 -4.96 10.83
N THR A 76 14.03 -3.68 10.58
CA THR A 76 15.12 -2.93 9.95
C THR A 76 15.46 -1.70 10.78
N GLN A 77 16.71 -1.27 10.72
CA GLN A 77 17.16 -0.05 11.40
C GLN A 77 17.24 1.10 10.39
N ILE A 78 16.56 2.20 10.70
CA ILE A 78 16.53 3.41 9.89
C ILE A 78 16.86 4.59 10.78
N LEU A 79 17.96 5.29 10.50
CA LEU A 79 18.43 6.44 11.26
C LEU A 79 18.43 6.17 12.79
N GLY A 80 18.96 5.02 13.21
CA GLY A 80 19.06 4.62 14.62
C GLY A 80 17.76 4.16 15.28
N ARG A 81 16.63 4.10 14.56
CA ARG A 81 15.35 3.58 15.07
C ARG A 81 14.98 2.26 14.37
N ARG A 82 14.43 1.33 15.15
CA ARG A 82 13.96 0.05 14.62
C ARG A 82 12.55 0.16 14.10
N TYR A 83 12.32 -0.48 12.94
CA TYR A 83 11.02 -0.56 12.28
C TYR A 83 10.72 -2.01 11.93
N ARG A 84 9.62 -2.53 12.40
CA ARG A 84 9.04 -3.78 11.92
C ARG A 84 8.26 -3.53 10.65
N PHE A 85 7.80 -4.57 9.99
CA PHE A 85 6.98 -4.44 8.79
C PHE A 85 5.72 -3.59 9.05
N GLU A 86 5.00 -3.90 10.13
CA GLU A 86 3.79 -3.19 10.52
C GLU A 86 4.04 -1.71 10.85
N ASP A 87 5.23 -1.36 11.31
CA ASP A 87 5.62 0.04 11.55
C ASP A 87 5.82 0.78 10.23
N LEU A 88 6.49 0.14 9.25
CA LEU A 88 6.66 0.71 7.91
C LEU A 88 5.31 0.89 7.22
N LEU A 89 4.45 -0.13 7.26
CA LEU A 89 3.13 -0.07 6.63
C LEU A 89 2.24 0.97 7.30
N SER A 90 2.19 1.03 8.64
CA SER A 90 1.44 2.06 9.37
C SER A 90 1.94 3.45 9.04
N THR A 91 3.25 3.66 8.99
CA THR A 91 3.85 4.94 8.62
C THR A 91 3.42 5.36 7.22
N PHE A 92 3.48 4.43 6.27
CA PHE A 92 3.04 4.65 4.89
C PHE A 92 1.56 5.04 4.82
N LEU A 93 0.68 4.29 5.48
CA LEU A 93 -0.77 4.50 5.48
C LEU A 93 -1.15 5.84 6.14
N LEU A 94 -0.53 6.19 7.27
CA LEU A 94 -0.76 7.47 7.94
C LEU A 94 -0.31 8.65 7.08
N LYS A 95 0.82 8.52 6.38
CA LYS A 95 1.28 9.53 5.43
C LYS A 95 0.35 9.65 4.22
N LEU A 96 -0.07 8.52 3.64
CA LEU A 96 -1.06 8.48 2.56
C LEU A 96 -2.33 9.24 2.96
N ARG A 97 -2.86 8.95 4.16
CA ARG A 97 -4.02 9.67 4.71
C ARG A 97 -3.76 11.18 4.83
N GLY A 98 -2.60 11.56 5.34
CA GLY A 98 -2.24 12.98 5.48
C GLY A 98 -2.15 13.70 4.13
N TYR A 99 -1.60 13.07 3.10
CA TYR A 99 -1.52 13.64 1.76
C TYR A 99 -2.88 13.68 1.04
N ALA A 100 -3.82 12.81 1.39
CA ALA A 100 -5.18 12.85 0.85
C ALA A 100 -6.02 14.00 1.44
N GLY A 101 -5.60 14.60 2.55
CA GLY A 101 -6.29 15.71 3.20
C GLY A 101 -7.75 15.39 3.49
N ASP A 102 -8.64 16.28 3.11
CA ASP A 102 -10.08 16.15 3.34
C ASP A 102 -10.68 14.89 2.69
N GLY A 103 -10.04 14.36 1.63
CA GLY A 103 -10.47 13.14 0.95
C GLY A 103 -10.41 11.88 1.84
N MET A 104 -9.66 11.92 2.94
CA MET A 104 -9.55 10.84 3.94
C MET A 104 -9.60 11.37 5.38
N ALA A 105 -10.19 12.52 5.61
CA ALA A 105 -10.32 13.11 6.95
C ALA A 105 -11.14 12.18 7.87
N GLU A 106 -12.27 11.70 7.37
CA GLU A 106 -13.10 10.70 8.03
C GLU A 106 -12.87 9.33 7.37
N LEU A 107 -12.50 8.34 8.18
CA LEU A 107 -12.35 6.98 7.73
C LEU A 107 -13.61 6.18 8.05
N PRO A 108 -14.10 5.34 7.12
CA PRO A 108 -15.15 4.39 7.44
C PRO A 108 -14.62 3.35 8.44
N ALA A 109 -15.49 2.77 9.25
CA ALA A 109 -15.11 1.71 10.19
C ALA A 109 -14.54 0.47 9.46
N ARG A 110 -15.00 0.24 8.23
CA ARG A 110 -14.60 -0.91 7.40
C ARG A 110 -13.63 -0.53 6.31
N VAL A 111 -12.61 -1.38 6.10
CA VAL A 111 -11.71 -1.32 4.96
C VAL A 111 -11.63 -2.67 4.24
N ILE A 112 -11.56 -2.64 2.91
CA ILE A 112 -11.23 -3.81 2.10
C ILE A 112 -9.80 -3.60 1.59
N VAL A 113 -8.92 -4.51 1.97
CA VAL A 113 -7.50 -4.47 1.64
C VAL A 113 -7.22 -5.44 0.50
N GLY A 114 -6.64 -4.94 -0.59
CA GLY A 114 -6.13 -5.78 -1.66
C GLY A 114 -4.93 -6.60 -1.19
N ARG A 115 -4.93 -7.90 -1.48
CA ARG A 115 -3.81 -8.80 -1.21
C ARG A 115 -3.46 -9.63 -2.44
N PRO A 116 -2.19 -10.03 -2.61
CA PRO A 116 -1.84 -10.98 -3.67
C PRO A 116 -2.49 -12.34 -3.40
N VAL A 117 -2.65 -13.15 -4.45
CA VAL A 117 -3.11 -14.54 -4.31
C VAL A 117 -2.05 -15.35 -3.57
N ILE A 118 -0.78 -15.15 -3.93
CA ILE A 118 0.38 -15.73 -3.26
C ILE A 118 1.32 -14.59 -2.86
N PHE A 119 1.71 -14.54 -1.60
CA PHE A 119 2.69 -13.56 -1.15
C PHE A 119 4.08 -13.85 -1.71
N ALA A 120 4.87 -12.81 -1.91
CA ALA A 120 6.25 -12.93 -2.40
C ALA A 120 7.14 -13.65 -1.40
N GLY A 121 8.11 -14.43 -1.92
CA GLY A 121 9.11 -15.17 -1.14
C GLY A 121 9.16 -16.65 -1.50
N GLY A 122 10.24 -17.32 -1.12
CA GLY A 122 10.43 -18.77 -1.39
C GLY A 122 9.54 -19.67 -0.51
N SER A 123 9.16 -19.20 0.68
CA SER A 123 8.26 -19.89 1.62
C SER A 123 7.44 -18.82 2.36
N PRO A 124 6.44 -18.22 1.72
CA PRO A 124 5.68 -17.14 2.32
C PRO A 124 4.77 -17.64 3.43
N ASN A 125 4.82 -16.98 4.60
CA ASN A 125 3.88 -17.22 5.69
C ASN A 125 2.69 -16.25 5.56
N GLU A 126 1.58 -16.75 5.01
CA GLU A 126 0.36 -15.98 4.79
C GLU A 126 -0.25 -15.48 6.10
N ALA A 127 -0.30 -16.32 7.12
CA ALA A 127 -0.86 -15.94 8.42
C ALA A 127 -0.09 -14.77 9.05
N LEU A 128 1.23 -14.79 8.96
CA LEU A 128 2.09 -13.69 9.41
C LEU A 128 1.83 -12.40 8.63
N ALA A 129 1.67 -12.50 7.30
CA ALA A 129 1.37 -11.33 6.47
C ALA A 129 0.05 -10.68 6.85
N LEU A 130 -1.00 -11.48 7.01
CA LEU A 130 -2.32 -10.98 7.39
C LEU A 130 -2.32 -10.36 8.79
N GLN A 131 -1.65 -10.98 9.76
CA GLN A 131 -1.48 -10.42 11.10
C GLN A 131 -0.76 -9.06 11.08
N ARG A 132 0.29 -8.93 10.28
CA ARG A 132 1.03 -7.67 10.10
C ARG A 132 0.16 -6.59 9.45
N TYR A 133 -0.66 -6.96 8.47
CA TYR A 133 -1.62 -6.06 7.84
C TYR A 133 -2.68 -5.60 8.83
N GLU A 134 -3.32 -6.54 9.54
CA GLU A 134 -4.29 -6.21 10.59
C GLU A 134 -3.72 -5.19 11.59
N THR A 135 -2.52 -5.46 12.10
CA THR A 135 -1.85 -4.55 13.03
C THR A 135 -1.67 -3.15 12.44
N ALA A 136 -1.25 -3.06 11.18
CA ALA A 136 -1.01 -1.77 10.53
C ALA A 136 -2.32 -0.99 10.26
N PHE A 137 -3.36 -1.67 9.79
CA PHE A 137 -4.66 -1.04 9.50
C PHE A 137 -5.42 -0.69 10.78
N ALA A 138 -5.33 -1.49 11.83
CA ALA A 138 -5.91 -1.17 13.15
C ALA A 138 -5.29 0.12 13.73
N ARG A 139 -4.00 0.36 13.54
CA ARG A 139 -3.33 1.61 13.94
C ARG A 139 -3.85 2.85 13.18
N MET A 140 -4.47 2.66 12.02
CA MET A 140 -5.17 3.74 11.30
C MET A 140 -6.57 4.03 11.86
N GLY A 141 -7.11 3.15 12.69
CA GLY A 141 -8.45 3.27 13.28
C GLY A 141 -9.52 2.45 12.55
N PHE A 142 -9.14 1.45 11.74
CA PHE A 142 -10.11 0.52 11.16
C PHE A 142 -10.44 -0.61 12.12
N ASP A 143 -11.72 -0.88 12.32
CA ASP A 143 -12.22 -1.94 13.22
C ASP A 143 -12.62 -3.21 12.42
N ASP A 144 -13.07 -3.07 11.16
CA ASP A 144 -13.48 -4.18 10.28
C ASP A 144 -12.55 -4.21 9.06
N ILE A 145 -11.55 -5.09 9.09
CA ILE A 145 -10.55 -5.25 8.04
C ILE A 145 -10.88 -6.51 7.25
N ARG A 146 -11.18 -6.37 5.97
CA ARG A 146 -11.45 -7.48 5.05
C ARG A 146 -10.45 -7.52 3.94
N TYR A 147 -10.26 -8.71 3.37
CA TYR A 147 -9.29 -8.92 2.30
C TYR A 147 -9.99 -9.34 1.02
N ALA A 148 -9.48 -8.82 -0.11
CA ALA A 148 -9.86 -9.26 -1.44
C ALA A 148 -8.59 -9.52 -2.26
N TYR A 149 -8.64 -10.50 -3.15
CA TYR A 149 -7.52 -10.74 -4.07
C TYR A 149 -7.41 -9.60 -5.08
N GLU A 150 -6.20 -9.03 -5.23
CA GLU A 150 -5.93 -7.93 -6.16
C GLU A 150 -6.39 -8.20 -7.59
N PRO A 151 -6.12 -9.39 -8.19
CA PRO A 151 -6.58 -9.68 -9.55
C PRO A 151 -8.11 -9.74 -9.68
N VAL A 152 -8.83 -10.09 -8.60
CA VAL A 152 -10.30 -10.09 -8.61
C VAL A 152 -10.84 -8.67 -8.77
N GLY A 153 -10.24 -7.68 -8.08
CA GLY A 153 -10.62 -6.29 -8.23
C GLY A 153 -10.46 -5.77 -9.66
N ALA A 154 -9.33 -6.06 -10.29
CA ALA A 154 -9.06 -5.69 -11.68
C ALA A 154 -10.02 -6.39 -12.67
N ALA A 155 -10.23 -7.69 -12.50
CA ALA A 155 -11.10 -8.48 -13.35
C ALA A 155 -12.58 -8.10 -13.19
N PHE A 156 -13.01 -7.70 -11.98
CA PHE A 156 -14.39 -7.29 -11.73
C PHE A 156 -14.80 -6.06 -12.53
N PHE A 157 -13.89 -5.11 -12.71
CA PHE A 157 -14.15 -3.93 -13.55
C PHE A 157 -14.40 -4.32 -15.01
N PHE A 158 -13.65 -5.30 -15.52
CA PHE A 158 -13.85 -5.85 -16.86
C PHE A 158 -15.14 -6.66 -16.95
N ALA A 159 -15.43 -7.49 -15.93
CA ALA A 159 -16.60 -8.40 -15.90
C ALA A 159 -17.94 -7.65 -16.00
N ARG A 160 -18.03 -6.41 -15.53
CA ARG A 160 -19.25 -5.58 -15.66
C ARG A 160 -19.68 -5.35 -17.10
N ARG A 161 -18.81 -5.57 -18.07
CA ARG A 161 -19.06 -5.37 -19.51
C ARG A 161 -19.26 -6.70 -20.24
N LEU A 162 -19.13 -7.84 -19.56
CA LEU A 162 -19.30 -9.14 -20.14
C LEU A 162 -20.79 -9.49 -20.25
N ASP A 163 -21.18 -10.01 -21.40
CA ASP A 163 -22.51 -10.52 -21.71
C ASP A 163 -22.51 -12.05 -21.93
N HIS A 164 -21.36 -12.70 -21.79
CA HIS A 164 -21.13 -14.12 -21.98
C HIS A 164 -20.08 -14.66 -21.00
N ASP A 165 -19.97 -16.00 -20.92
CA ASP A 165 -18.89 -16.65 -20.16
C ASP A 165 -17.53 -16.28 -20.75
N ALA A 166 -16.59 -15.96 -19.89
CA ALA A 166 -15.25 -15.57 -20.34
C ALA A 166 -14.17 -16.07 -19.39
N THR A 167 -13.01 -16.39 -19.96
CA THR A 167 -11.79 -16.61 -19.21
C THR A 167 -10.85 -15.42 -19.45
N VAL A 168 -10.46 -14.76 -18.38
CA VAL A 168 -9.67 -13.52 -18.40
C VAL A 168 -8.30 -13.80 -17.81
N LEU A 169 -7.23 -13.42 -18.51
CA LEU A 169 -5.88 -13.35 -17.98
C LEU A 169 -5.66 -11.94 -17.43
N VAL A 170 -5.35 -11.83 -16.14
CA VAL A 170 -4.98 -10.60 -15.49
C VAL A 170 -3.48 -10.59 -15.27
N GLY A 171 -2.77 -9.59 -15.80
CA GLY A 171 -1.36 -9.34 -15.54
C GLY A 171 -1.21 -8.09 -14.68
N ASP A 172 -0.59 -8.23 -13.51
CA ASP A 172 -0.24 -7.13 -12.61
C ASP A 172 1.28 -6.94 -12.63
N PHE A 173 1.73 -5.78 -13.09
CA PHE A 173 3.13 -5.41 -13.19
C PHE A 173 3.45 -4.34 -12.13
N GLY A 174 3.76 -4.81 -10.92
CA GLY A 174 4.11 -3.96 -9.79
C GLY A 174 5.57 -3.49 -9.80
N GLY A 175 5.93 -2.69 -8.80
CA GLY A 175 7.31 -2.19 -8.63
C GLY A 175 8.31 -3.23 -8.11
N GLY A 176 7.87 -4.41 -7.69
CA GLY A 176 8.72 -5.47 -7.13
C GLY A 176 8.34 -6.88 -7.55
N THR A 177 7.14 -7.07 -8.12
CA THR A 177 6.63 -8.36 -8.59
C THR A 177 5.88 -8.18 -9.91
N SER A 178 5.74 -9.28 -10.64
CA SER A 178 4.82 -9.40 -11.77
C SER A 178 3.97 -10.65 -11.52
N ASP A 179 2.67 -10.45 -11.40
CA ASP A 179 1.74 -11.49 -11.03
C ASP A 179 0.76 -11.76 -12.16
N PHE A 180 0.50 -13.02 -12.45
CA PHE A 180 -0.45 -13.45 -13.47
C PHE A 180 -1.54 -14.31 -12.84
N SER A 181 -2.79 -13.99 -13.15
CA SER A 181 -3.95 -14.73 -12.66
C SER A 181 -4.94 -15.03 -13.77
N ILE A 182 -5.48 -16.22 -13.77
CA ILE A 182 -6.54 -16.62 -14.69
C ILE A 182 -7.86 -16.68 -13.92
N ILE A 183 -8.86 -15.94 -14.38
CA ILE A 183 -10.16 -15.85 -13.75
C ILE A 183 -11.22 -16.23 -14.77
N ARG A 184 -12.06 -17.20 -14.40
CA ARG A 184 -13.23 -17.61 -15.19
C ARG A 184 -14.49 -16.93 -14.64
N PHE A 185 -15.21 -16.27 -15.51
CA PHE A 185 -16.52 -15.73 -15.24
C PHE A 185 -17.59 -16.65 -15.86
N GLU A 186 -18.53 -17.06 -15.05
CA GLU A 186 -19.72 -17.81 -15.44
C GLU A 186 -20.92 -16.92 -15.16
N ARG A 187 -21.84 -16.84 -16.12
CA ARG A 187 -23.01 -15.98 -16.04
C ARG A 187 -24.26 -16.79 -15.67
#